data_3cec3634a2adca426be96b336f0363ea
#
_entry.id   3cec3634a2adca426be96b336f0363ea
#
_cell.length_a   1.000
_cell.length_b   1.000
_cell.length_c   1.000
_cell.angle_alpha   90.00
_cell.angle_beta   90.00
_cell.angle_gamma   90.00
#
_symmetry.space_group_name_H-M   'P 1'
#
loop_
_entity.id
_entity.type
_entity.pdbx_description
1 polymer ?
#
loop_
_entity_poly.entity_id
_entity_poly.type
_entity_poly.pdbx_seq_one_letter_code
_entity_poly.pdbx_strand_id
1 'polypeptide(L)'
;MTQWVGWLRRLGPEPCALVSVLATEGSAPRGAGTRMLVTAEGQQGTIGGGQLEFRAVEQAHAILDLPQGAWRIQDYPLGPLLGQCCGGRVRLLIEHIDPAALDWLHDAEPGRMLETVLHDGTISRVVFERETATRQSARGDRPDVGARFVEPVGERPRPVYLFGAGHVGQAIARHMTGLPLQLAWFDTRPETAAIDGVTVMPEEEIAHCIEEAPADAAIAILTHDHPLDYHLTLAALSRDPVAFVGLIGSSTKIARFRSRLKADGIEEEALARLTTPIGVLGVVGKEPDVIAIAVLAQLLQLRGQ
;
A
#
# COMPACT_ATOMS: atom_id res chain seq x y z
N MET A 1 1.34 -1.61 3.68
CA MET A 1 2.19 -2.83 3.68
C MET A 1 2.21 -3.43 5.06
N THR A 2 2.03 -4.73 5.17
CA THR A 2 2.04 -5.53 6.42
C THR A 2 3.44 -5.98 6.83
N GLN A 3 4.48 -5.16 6.58
CA GLN A 3 5.86 -5.56 6.88
C GLN A 3 6.03 -6.01 8.33
N TRP A 4 5.41 -5.30 9.26
CA TRP A 4 5.49 -5.62 10.70
C TRP A 4 4.87 -6.99 11.05
N VAL A 5 3.79 -7.40 10.37
CA VAL A 5 3.23 -8.76 10.51
C VAL A 5 4.26 -9.79 10.05
N GLY A 6 4.95 -9.51 8.94
CA GLY A 6 6.03 -10.36 8.46
C GLY A 6 7.23 -10.42 9.42
N TRP A 7 7.51 -9.36 10.17
CA TRP A 7 8.54 -9.41 11.23
C TRP A 7 8.10 -10.34 12.36
N LEU A 8 6.86 -10.20 12.84
CA LEU A 8 6.32 -11.04 13.90
C LEU A 8 6.22 -12.53 13.50
N ARG A 9 5.87 -12.83 12.23
CA ARG A 9 5.87 -14.20 11.70
C ARG A 9 7.26 -14.85 11.65
N ARG A 10 8.32 -14.05 11.65
CA ARG A 10 9.72 -14.51 11.60
C ARG A 10 10.46 -14.31 12.91
N LEU A 11 9.75 -14.07 14.00
CA LEU A 11 10.37 -13.94 15.31
C LEU A 11 11.11 -15.23 15.69
N GLY A 12 12.35 -15.03 16.14
CA GLY A 12 13.12 -16.05 16.83
C GLY A 12 12.71 -16.15 18.32
N PRO A 13 13.44 -16.94 19.11
CA PRO A 13 13.19 -17.10 20.53
C PRO A 13 13.59 -15.87 21.38
N GLU A 14 14.20 -14.87 20.78
CA GLU A 14 14.70 -13.70 21.48
C GLU A 14 13.58 -12.74 21.90
N PRO A 15 13.68 -12.15 23.11
CA PRO A 15 12.75 -11.14 23.57
C PRO A 15 12.72 -9.94 22.61
N CYS A 16 11.53 -9.47 22.29
CA CYS A 16 11.35 -8.31 21.43
C CYS A 16 10.19 -7.42 21.88
N ALA A 17 10.34 -6.13 21.64
CA ALA A 17 9.31 -5.16 21.90
C ALA A 17 8.74 -4.61 20.57
N LEU A 18 7.43 -4.47 20.49
CA LEU A 18 6.78 -3.79 19.38
C LEU A 18 6.37 -2.37 19.81
N VAL A 19 6.87 -1.38 19.10
CA VAL A 19 6.52 0.02 19.27
C VAL A 19 5.51 0.39 18.16
N SER A 20 4.33 0.85 18.55
CA SER A 20 3.24 1.22 17.64
C SER A 20 2.84 2.68 17.83
N VAL A 21 2.78 3.45 16.75
CA VAL A 21 2.18 4.79 16.76
C VAL A 21 0.66 4.63 16.81
N LEU A 22 0.04 4.91 17.96
CA LEU A 22 -1.41 4.85 18.14
C LEU A 22 -2.12 6.08 17.59
N ALA A 23 -1.58 7.26 17.85
CA ALA A 23 -2.18 8.52 17.45
C ALA A 23 -1.12 9.59 17.21
N THR A 24 -1.47 10.55 16.36
CA THR A 24 -0.69 11.77 16.12
C THR A 24 -1.61 12.97 16.14
N GLU A 25 -1.13 14.08 16.69
CA GLU A 25 -1.79 15.38 16.71
C GLU A 25 -0.82 16.43 16.16
N GLY A 26 -1.28 17.30 15.27
CA GLY A 26 -0.41 18.25 14.58
C GLY A 26 0.58 17.58 13.62
N SER A 27 1.72 18.24 13.37
CA SER A 27 2.76 17.72 12.49
C SER A 27 3.58 16.64 13.19
N ALA A 28 3.60 15.44 12.61
CA ALA A 28 4.34 14.29 13.12
C ALA A 28 5.10 13.58 11.97
N PRO A 29 6.27 12.98 12.23
CA PRO A 29 7.09 12.38 11.17
C PRO A 29 6.46 11.14 10.54
N ARG A 30 5.63 10.41 11.28
CA ARG A 30 4.89 9.22 10.82
C ARG A 30 3.47 9.19 11.39
N GLY A 31 2.54 8.62 10.64
CA GLY A 31 1.14 8.49 11.03
C GLY A 31 0.86 7.31 11.95
N ALA A 32 -0.36 7.29 12.52
CA ALA A 32 -0.88 6.16 13.29
C ALA A 32 -0.87 4.86 12.45
N GLY A 33 -0.58 3.73 13.10
CA GLY A 33 -0.39 2.44 12.47
C GLY A 33 1.06 2.15 12.05
N THR A 34 1.97 3.13 12.13
CA THR A 34 3.41 2.90 11.94
C THR A 34 3.98 2.09 13.11
N ARG A 35 4.87 1.14 12.80
CA ARG A 35 5.46 0.25 13.80
C ARG A 35 6.97 0.09 13.62
N MET A 36 7.61 -0.26 14.74
CA MET A 36 9.01 -0.60 14.84
C MET A 36 9.16 -1.77 15.81
N LEU A 37 9.87 -2.80 15.41
CA LEU A 37 10.25 -3.93 16.26
C LEU A 37 11.65 -3.68 16.79
N VAL A 38 11.84 -3.87 18.11
CA VAL A 38 13.12 -3.67 18.80
C VAL A 38 13.51 -4.95 19.51
N THR A 39 14.76 -5.38 19.32
CA THR A 39 15.41 -6.50 20.01
C THR A 39 16.66 -6.00 20.71
N ALA A 40 17.33 -6.87 21.47
CA ALA A 40 18.63 -6.53 22.09
C ALA A 40 19.70 -6.19 21.04
N GLU A 41 19.63 -6.78 19.83
CA GLU A 41 20.64 -6.65 18.78
C GLU A 41 20.37 -5.49 17.81
N GLY A 42 19.13 -4.94 17.78
CA GLY A 42 18.79 -3.86 16.86
C GLY A 42 17.29 -3.64 16.67
N GLN A 43 16.95 -2.99 15.55
CA GLN A 43 15.57 -2.66 15.27
C GLN A 43 15.19 -2.94 13.81
N GLN A 44 13.92 -3.20 13.57
CA GLN A 44 13.30 -3.30 12.24
C GLN A 44 12.18 -2.26 12.11
N GLY A 45 12.18 -1.50 11.01
CA GLY A 45 11.25 -0.40 10.81
C GLY A 45 11.68 0.91 11.46
N THR A 46 10.81 1.91 11.43
CA THR A 46 11.05 3.24 11.99
C THR A 46 9.73 3.95 12.28
N ILE A 47 9.70 4.69 13.38
CA ILE A 47 8.58 5.57 13.75
C ILE A 47 8.83 7.04 13.38
N GLY A 48 9.91 7.33 12.63
CA GLY A 48 10.21 8.64 12.10
C GLY A 48 11.60 9.19 12.42
N GLY A 49 12.43 8.40 13.10
CA GLY A 49 13.83 8.75 13.42
C GLY A 49 14.00 9.82 14.51
N GLY A 50 15.23 10.25 14.68
CA GLY A 50 15.60 11.32 15.61
C GLY A 50 15.37 11.00 17.10
N GLN A 51 15.19 12.03 17.90
CA GLN A 51 15.03 11.91 19.35
C GLN A 51 13.79 11.11 19.77
N LEU A 52 12.70 11.17 18.99
CA LEU A 52 11.49 10.37 19.26
C LEU A 52 11.81 8.88 19.21
N GLU A 53 12.46 8.44 18.14
CA GLU A 53 12.82 7.04 17.95
C GLU A 53 13.84 6.57 18.98
N PHE A 54 14.86 7.39 19.26
CA PHE A 54 15.84 7.10 20.31
C PHE A 54 15.17 6.84 21.66
N ARG A 55 14.25 7.73 22.09
CA ARG A 55 13.51 7.56 23.35
C ARG A 55 12.57 6.35 23.32
N ALA A 56 11.98 6.07 22.19
CA ALA A 56 11.11 4.89 22.04
C ALA A 56 11.92 3.59 22.15
N VAL A 57 13.13 3.55 21.61
CA VAL A 57 14.05 2.40 21.73
C VAL A 57 14.49 2.21 23.19
N GLU A 58 14.83 3.28 23.92
CA GLU A 58 15.13 3.19 25.35
C GLU A 58 13.96 2.56 26.15
N GLN A 59 12.73 2.98 25.87
CA GLN A 59 11.54 2.43 26.51
C GLN A 59 11.24 0.99 26.06
N ALA A 60 11.53 0.66 24.80
CA ALA A 60 11.41 -0.68 24.26
C ALA A 60 12.39 -1.65 24.95
N HIS A 61 13.64 -1.25 25.20
CA HIS A 61 14.57 -2.06 25.99
C HIS A 61 14.10 -2.21 27.44
N ALA A 62 13.65 -1.12 28.06
CA ALA A 62 13.17 -1.17 29.46
C ALA A 62 11.91 -2.04 29.64
N ILE A 63 11.09 -2.26 28.63
CA ILE A 63 9.92 -3.13 28.75
C ILE A 63 10.30 -4.60 28.65
N LEU A 64 11.44 -4.95 28.04
CA LEU A 64 11.92 -6.34 27.97
C LEU A 64 12.32 -6.90 29.34
N ASP A 65 12.54 -6.04 30.34
CA ASP A 65 12.75 -6.46 31.74
C ASP A 65 11.45 -6.85 32.45
N LEU A 66 10.29 -6.59 31.84
CA LEU A 66 8.97 -6.95 32.35
C LEU A 66 8.52 -8.29 31.76
N PRO A 67 7.49 -8.94 32.35
CA PRO A 67 6.92 -10.16 31.78
C PRO A 67 6.45 -9.96 30.33
N GLN A 68 6.48 -11.03 29.52
CA GLN A 68 5.88 -11.05 28.20
C GLN A 68 4.41 -10.66 28.27
N GLY A 69 3.94 -9.90 27.30
CA GLY A 69 2.61 -9.29 27.29
C GLY A 69 2.51 -7.92 27.97
N ALA A 70 3.51 -7.53 28.79
CA ALA A 70 3.53 -6.21 29.41
C ALA A 70 3.51 -5.09 28.36
N TRP A 71 2.80 -4.01 28.67
CA TRP A 71 2.68 -2.86 27.78
C TRP A 71 2.68 -1.53 28.52
N ARG A 72 2.98 -0.46 27.78
CA ARG A 72 2.95 0.93 28.25
C ARG A 72 2.45 1.85 27.14
N ILE A 73 1.68 2.88 27.53
CA ILE A 73 1.36 4.02 26.65
C ILE A 73 2.30 5.17 27.00
N GLN A 74 2.91 5.78 25.99
CA GLN A 74 3.78 6.94 26.14
C GLN A 74 3.34 8.07 25.20
N ASP A 75 3.29 9.29 25.76
CA ASP A 75 2.96 10.51 25.03
C ASP A 75 4.21 11.36 24.86
N TYR A 76 4.53 11.74 23.62
CA TYR A 76 5.69 12.56 23.28
C TYR A 76 5.26 13.85 22.59
N PRO A 77 5.34 15.02 23.27
CA PRO A 77 5.27 16.31 22.60
C PRO A 77 6.58 16.55 21.84
N LEU A 78 6.48 16.77 20.52
CA LEU A 78 7.65 16.78 19.62
C LEU A 78 8.46 18.09 19.69
N GLY A 79 7.84 19.23 20.00
CA GLY A 79 8.47 20.53 19.94
C GLY A 79 9.51 20.75 21.07
N PRO A 80 9.06 21.15 22.30
CA PRO A 80 9.99 21.65 23.32
C PRO A 80 10.91 20.57 23.90
N LEU A 81 10.43 19.30 24.02
CA LEU A 81 11.16 18.22 24.69
C LEU A 81 12.11 17.47 23.78
N LEU A 82 11.87 17.45 22.48
CA LEU A 82 12.67 16.66 21.54
C LEU A 82 13.46 17.52 20.54
N GLY A 83 13.37 18.84 20.64
CA GLY A 83 14.11 19.77 19.76
C GLY A 83 13.77 19.62 18.29
N GLN A 84 12.59 19.07 17.97
CA GLN A 84 12.14 18.89 16.59
C GLN A 84 11.34 20.10 16.13
N CYS A 85 11.46 20.46 14.85
CA CYS A 85 10.67 21.52 14.22
C CYS A 85 9.18 21.16 14.08
N CYS A 86 8.82 19.89 14.32
CA CYS A 86 7.44 19.40 14.33
C CYS A 86 6.78 19.72 15.67
N GLY A 87 5.82 20.66 15.69
CA GLY A 87 5.08 21.05 16.89
C GLY A 87 3.95 20.10 17.32
N GLY A 88 3.95 18.84 16.85
CA GLY A 88 2.91 17.87 17.12
C GLY A 88 3.12 17.04 18.38
N ARG A 89 2.22 16.08 18.59
CA ARG A 89 2.26 15.06 19.66
C ARG A 89 2.12 13.69 19.07
N VAL A 90 2.90 12.73 19.57
CA VAL A 90 2.82 11.32 19.18
C VAL A 90 2.53 10.48 20.41
N ARG A 91 1.57 9.57 20.28
CA ARG A 91 1.24 8.58 21.30
C ARG A 91 1.70 7.21 20.84
N LEU A 92 2.51 6.56 21.64
CA LEU A 92 3.06 5.24 21.38
C LEU A 92 2.47 4.20 22.34
N LEU A 93 2.18 3.01 21.80
CA LEU A 93 2.05 1.77 22.55
C LEU A 93 3.37 1.02 22.40
N ILE A 94 3.97 0.66 23.52
CA ILE A 94 5.19 -0.13 23.62
C ILE A 94 4.84 -1.41 24.36
N GLU A 95 5.08 -2.55 23.76
CA GLU A 95 4.69 -3.86 24.30
C GLU A 95 5.85 -4.85 24.25
N HIS A 96 6.02 -5.65 25.28
CA HIS A 96 6.85 -6.85 25.25
C HIS A 96 6.04 -7.98 24.58
N ILE A 97 6.47 -8.41 23.42
CA ILE A 97 5.72 -9.43 22.66
C ILE A 97 5.69 -10.75 23.42
N ASP A 98 4.49 -11.31 23.56
CA ASP A 98 4.29 -12.68 24.03
C ASP A 98 4.10 -13.58 22.79
N PRO A 99 5.07 -14.47 22.48
CA PRO A 99 4.94 -15.37 21.33
C PRO A 99 3.72 -16.30 21.41
N ALA A 100 3.25 -16.61 22.62
CA ALA A 100 2.06 -17.44 22.80
C ALA A 100 0.75 -16.72 22.46
N ALA A 101 0.75 -15.39 22.35
CA ALA A 101 -0.40 -14.57 21.99
C ALA A 101 -0.42 -14.14 20.51
N LEU A 102 0.33 -14.83 19.63
CA LEU A 102 0.47 -14.46 18.22
C LEU A 102 -0.39 -15.28 17.24
N ASP A 103 -1.31 -16.10 17.71
CA ASP A 103 -2.18 -16.94 16.86
C ASP A 103 -2.96 -16.14 15.81
N TRP A 104 -3.34 -14.90 16.14
CA TRP A 104 -4.01 -13.99 15.21
C TRP A 104 -3.23 -13.70 13.93
N LEU A 105 -1.92 -13.93 13.91
CA LEU A 105 -1.07 -13.76 12.73
C LEU A 105 -1.48 -14.68 11.58
N HIS A 106 -2.06 -15.85 11.85
CA HIS A 106 -2.54 -16.78 10.82
C HIS A 106 -3.60 -16.11 9.92
N ASP A 107 -4.45 -15.27 10.51
CA ASP A 107 -5.53 -14.57 9.83
C ASP A 107 -5.16 -13.14 9.36
N ALA A 108 -3.95 -12.68 9.68
CA ALA A 108 -3.52 -11.30 9.46
C ALA A 108 -3.15 -11.04 7.98
N GLU A 109 -4.18 -10.90 7.14
CA GLU A 109 -4.04 -10.61 5.72
C GLU A 109 -4.35 -9.13 5.39
N PRO A 110 -3.71 -8.55 4.33
CA PRO A 110 -4.01 -7.20 3.88
C PRO A 110 -5.50 -7.01 3.57
N GLY A 111 -6.09 -5.93 4.09
CA GLY A 111 -7.50 -5.62 3.90
C GLY A 111 -8.43 -6.13 5.00
N ARG A 112 -7.97 -7.04 5.85
CA ARG A 112 -8.69 -7.42 7.08
C ARG A 112 -8.48 -6.38 8.18
N MET A 113 -9.32 -6.39 9.19
CA MET A 113 -9.23 -5.50 10.34
C MET A 113 -8.62 -6.22 11.54
N LEU A 114 -7.83 -5.51 12.31
CA LEU A 114 -7.23 -5.96 13.57
C LEU A 114 -7.84 -5.16 14.71
N GLU A 115 -8.50 -5.84 15.64
CA GLU A 115 -8.84 -5.29 16.95
C GLU A 115 -7.71 -5.62 17.92
N THR A 116 -7.25 -4.60 18.65
CA THR A 116 -6.29 -4.74 19.76
C THR A 116 -6.97 -4.26 21.03
N VAL A 117 -6.96 -5.10 22.08
CA VAL A 117 -7.55 -4.78 23.40
C VAL A 117 -6.44 -4.82 24.44
N LEU A 118 -6.36 -3.77 25.26
CA LEU A 118 -5.42 -3.68 26.37
C LEU A 118 -6.05 -4.33 27.62
N HIS A 119 -5.40 -5.32 28.19
CA HIS A 119 -5.76 -5.93 29.48
C HIS A 119 -4.70 -5.61 30.53
N ASP A 120 -4.95 -5.94 31.78
CA ASP A 120 -3.95 -5.79 32.82
C ASP A 120 -2.77 -6.75 32.56
N GLY A 121 -1.64 -6.16 32.21
CA GLY A 121 -0.39 -6.87 31.91
C GLY A 121 -0.37 -7.69 30.62
N THR A 122 -1.42 -7.64 29.78
CA THR A 122 -1.46 -8.37 28.50
C THR A 122 -2.20 -7.62 27.40
N ILE A 123 -1.98 -8.05 26.15
CA ILE A 123 -2.68 -7.53 24.97
C ILE A 123 -3.31 -8.70 24.21
N SER A 124 -4.58 -8.60 23.90
CA SER A 124 -5.23 -9.52 22.95
C SER A 124 -5.47 -8.88 21.61
N ARG A 125 -5.40 -9.71 20.55
CA ARG A 125 -5.66 -9.29 19.17
C ARG A 125 -6.57 -10.27 18.46
N VAL A 126 -7.50 -9.74 17.67
CA VAL A 126 -8.43 -10.54 16.85
C VAL A 126 -8.48 -9.90 15.46
N VAL A 127 -8.40 -10.76 14.44
CA VAL A 127 -8.55 -10.36 13.04
C VAL A 127 -9.94 -10.71 12.56
N PHE A 128 -10.59 -9.79 11.82
CA PHE A 128 -11.95 -9.98 11.31
C PHE A 128 -12.14 -9.31 9.95
N GLU A 129 -13.24 -9.67 9.25
CA GLU A 129 -13.59 -9.08 7.96
C GLU A 129 -14.10 -7.64 8.11
N ARG A 130 -13.82 -6.79 7.10
CA ARG A 130 -14.15 -5.37 7.11
C ARG A 130 -15.62 -5.13 6.73
N GLU A 131 -16.60 -5.57 7.51
CA GLU A 131 -17.99 -5.25 7.14
C GLU A 131 -18.47 -3.87 7.61
N THR A 132 -18.00 -3.32 8.72
CA THR A 132 -18.51 -2.04 9.27
C THR A 132 -17.59 -1.33 10.27
N ALA A 133 -16.32 -1.70 10.38
CA ALA A 133 -15.48 -1.17 11.45
C ALA A 133 -15.06 0.29 11.21
N THR A 134 -15.60 1.18 12.02
CA THR A 134 -15.09 2.55 12.14
C THR A 134 -13.76 2.50 12.89
N ARG A 135 -12.71 3.06 12.28
CA ARG A 135 -11.40 3.19 12.91
C ARG A 135 -11.55 4.00 14.20
N GLN A 136 -11.38 3.36 15.35
CA GLN A 136 -11.35 4.09 16.62
C GLN A 136 -10.02 4.81 16.74
N SER A 137 -10.11 6.12 16.98
CA SER A 137 -8.93 6.97 17.18
C SER A 137 -8.47 6.86 18.62
N ALA A 138 -7.18 6.66 18.84
CA ALA A 138 -6.54 6.79 20.15
C ALA A 138 -6.22 8.25 20.53
N ARG A 139 -6.87 9.22 19.87
CA ARG A 139 -6.79 10.65 20.21
C ARG A 139 -7.65 10.96 21.44
N GLY A 140 -7.31 12.01 22.14
CA GLY A 140 -8.01 12.42 23.37
C GLY A 140 -7.36 11.84 24.62
N ASP A 141 -8.14 11.33 25.56
CA ASP A 141 -7.63 10.78 26.83
C ASP A 141 -6.65 9.63 26.60
N ARG A 142 -5.71 9.50 27.54
CA ARG A 142 -4.72 8.42 27.47
C ARG A 142 -5.41 7.06 27.62
N PRO A 143 -5.23 6.13 26.67
CA PRO A 143 -5.79 4.79 26.79
C PRO A 143 -5.28 4.06 28.03
N ASP A 144 -6.15 3.26 28.64
CA ASP A 144 -5.88 2.44 29.81
C ASP A 144 -6.43 1.03 29.62
N VAL A 145 -6.37 0.18 30.62
CA VAL A 145 -6.95 -1.17 30.62
C VAL A 145 -8.41 -1.13 30.14
N GLY A 146 -8.76 -2.01 29.23
CA GLY A 146 -10.05 -2.08 28.56
C GLY A 146 -10.12 -1.24 27.27
N ALA A 147 -9.11 -0.42 26.95
CA ALA A 147 -9.10 0.34 25.70
C ALA A 147 -9.02 -0.59 24.49
N ARG A 148 -9.77 -0.23 23.42
CA ARG A 148 -9.85 -0.97 22.17
C ARG A 148 -9.41 -0.11 21.01
N PHE A 149 -8.63 -0.68 20.11
CA PHE A 149 -8.18 -0.05 18.88
C PHE A 149 -8.52 -0.95 17.70
N VAL A 150 -9.12 -0.36 16.67
CA VAL A 150 -9.43 -1.08 15.44
C VAL A 150 -8.70 -0.40 14.29
N GLU A 151 -7.94 -1.18 13.56
CA GLU A 151 -7.16 -0.69 12.42
C GLU A 151 -7.09 -1.75 11.31
N PRO A 152 -6.85 -1.36 10.05
CA PRO A 152 -6.54 -2.35 9.03
C PRO A 152 -5.21 -3.04 9.35
N VAL A 153 -5.15 -4.36 9.17
CA VAL A 153 -3.89 -5.15 9.28
C VAL A 153 -2.81 -4.57 8.37
N GLY A 154 -3.23 -4.11 7.21
CA GLY A 154 -2.46 -3.36 6.24
C GLY A 154 -3.35 -2.98 5.08
N GLU A 155 -2.89 -2.04 4.26
CA GLU A 155 -3.60 -1.72 3.04
C GLU A 155 -3.41 -2.84 2.03
N ARG A 156 -4.51 -3.30 1.44
CA ARG A 156 -4.45 -4.21 0.30
C ARG A 156 -3.73 -3.49 -0.85
N PRO A 157 -2.66 -4.07 -1.41
CA PRO A 157 -2.03 -3.49 -2.58
C PRO A 157 -3.06 -3.36 -3.71
N ARG A 158 -3.08 -2.21 -4.38
CA ARG A 158 -3.97 -2.02 -5.54
C ARG A 158 -3.52 -2.91 -6.68
N PRO A 159 -4.42 -3.73 -7.26
CA PRO A 159 -4.11 -4.50 -8.46
C PRO A 159 -3.82 -3.55 -9.64
N VAL A 160 -2.72 -3.80 -10.34
CA VAL A 160 -2.33 -3.09 -11.57
C VAL A 160 -2.19 -4.13 -12.66
N TYR A 161 -3.07 -4.07 -13.63
CA TYR A 161 -3.08 -4.90 -14.82
C TYR A 161 -2.35 -4.15 -15.93
N LEU A 162 -1.11 -4.55 -16.17
CA LEU A 162 -0.20 -3.91 -17.12
C LEU A 162 -0.14 -4.72 -18.41
N PHE A 163 -0.53 -4.10 -19.51
CA PHE A 163 -0.49 -4.68 -20.84
C PHE A 163 0.65 -4.08 -21.66
N GLY A 164 1.67 -4.90 -21.92
CA GLY A 164 2.89 -4.54 -22.65
C GLY A 164 4.16 -4.68 -21.81
N ALA A 165 5.08 -5.55 -22.27
CA ALA A 165 6.38 -5.83 -21.65
C ALA A 165 7.55 -5.20 -22.42
N GLY A 166 7.29 -4.04 -23.05
CA GLY A 166 8.33 -3.20 -23.67
C GLY A 166 9.16 -2.43 -22.63
N HIS A 167 10.03 -1.55 -23.06
CA HIS A 167 10.96 -0.80 -22.19
C HIS A 167 10.23 -0.06 -21.04
N VAL A 168 9.10 0.59 -21.32
CA VAL A 168 8.31 1.30 -20.30
C VAL A 168 7.65 0.31 -19.32
N GLY A 169 7.07 -0.79 -19.81
CA GLY A 169 6.50 -1.82 -18.96
C GLY A 169 7.52 -2.43 -18.00
N GLN A 170 8.72 -2.74 -18.51
CA GLN A 170 9.83 -3.24 -17.69
C GLN A 170 10.30 -2.21 -16.65
N ALA A 171 10.34 -0.93 -17.02
CA ALA A 171 10.68 0.13 -16.08
C ALA A 171 9.61 0.27 -14.98
N ILE A 172 8.32 0.19 -15.32
CA ILE A 172 7.22 0.20 -14.34
C ILE A 172 7.37 -0.97 -13.38
N ALA A 173 7.54 -2.20 -13.88
CA ALA A 173 7.69 -3.40 -13.04
C ALA A 173 8.88 -3.27 -12.07
N ARG A 174 10.03 -2.80 -12.56
CA ARG A 174 11.24 -2.59 -11.76
C ARG A 174 11.02 -1.58 -10.62
N HIS A 175 10.42 -0.43 -10.91
CA HIS A 175 10.20 0.64 -9.93
C HIS A 175 8.97 0.42 -9.03
N MET A 176 8.13 -0.56 -9.32
CA MET A 176 6.97 -0.91 -8.50
C MET A 176 7.35 -1.62 -7.20
N THR A 177 8.54 -2.20 -7.14
CA THR A 177 9.02 -2.93 -5.95
C THR A 177 8.95 -2.04 -4.70
N GLY A 178 8.30 -2.54 -3.65
CA GLY A 178 8.12 -1.81 -2.39
C GLY A 178 6.97 -0.81 -2.37
N LEU A 179 6.31 -0.54 -3.51
CA LEU A 179 5.09 0.25 -3.55
C LEU A 179 3.86 -0.61 -3.17
N PRO A 180 2.79 0.00 -2.68
CA PRO A 180 1.55 -0.70 -2.32
C PRO A 180 0.69 -0.97 -3.56
N LEU A 181 1.30 -1.58 -4.56
CA LEU A 181 0.72 -1.97 -5.84
C LEU A 181 1.03 -3.44 -6.08
N GLN A 182 0.11 -4.17 -6.69
CA GLN A 182 0.26 -5.58 -7.05
C GLN A 182 0.19 -5.71 -8.56
N LEU A 183 1.27 -6.15 -9.18
CA LEU A 183 1.39 -6.26 -10.63
C LEU A 183 0.80 -7.58 -11.12
N ALA A 184 -0.11 -7.49 -12.12
CA ALA A 184 -0.48 -8.54 -13.05
C ALA A 184 -0.03 -8.05 -14.44
N TRP A 185 0.89 -8.77 -15.09
CA TRP A 185 1.61 -8.27 -16.27
C TRP A 185 1.46 -9.18 -17.46
N PHE A 186 0.98 -8.61 -18.58
CA PHE A 186 0.59 -9.35 -19.76
C PHE A 186 1.24 -8.81 -21.03
N ASP A 187 1.60 -9.70 -21.95
CA ASP A 187 2.06 -9.37 -23.31
C ASP A 187 1.63 -10.47 -24.26
N THR A 188 1.53 -10.17 -25.56
CA THR A 188 1.17 -11.16 -26.58
C THR A 188 2.39 -11.77 -27.28
N ARG A 189 3.56 -11.19 -27.12
CA ARG A 189 4.79 -11.60 -27.81
C ARG A 189 5.48 -12.74 -27.07
N PRO A 190 5.72 -13.90 -27.75
CA PRO A 190 6.33 -15.08 -27.13
C PRO A 190 7.70 -14.81 -26.51
N GLU A 191 8.51 -13.91 -27.09
CA GLU A 191 9.85 -13.58 -26.58
C GLU A 191 9.81 -12.91 -25.20
N THR A 192 8.69 -12.33 -24.80
CA THR A 192 8.54 -11.72 -23.48
C THR A 192 8.35 -12.74 -22.36
N ALA A 193 8.12 -14.01 -22.67
CA ALA A 193 8.09 -15.10 -21.69
C ALA A 193 9.40 -15.24 -20.89
N ALA A 194 10.52 -14.74 -21.42
CA ALA A 194 11.80 -14.72 -20.71
C ALA A 194 11.89 -13.63 -19.64
N ILE A 195 10.91 -12.71 -19.56
CA ILE A 195 10.87 -11.61 -18.58
C ILE A 195 10.10 -12.11 -17.34
N ASP A 196 10.75 -12.11 -16.20
CA ASP A 196 10.13 -12.54 -14.95
C ASP A 196 8.87 -11.76 -14.61
N GLY A 197 7.81 -12.47 -14.27
CA GLY A 197 6.51 -11.90 -13.94
C GLY A 197 5.59 -11.59 -15.13
N VAL A 198 6.03 -11.79 -16.38
CA VAL A 198 5.18 -11.63 -17.56
C VAL A 198 4.39 -12.90 -17.86
N THR A 199 3.09 -12.75 -18.02
CA THR A 199 2.19 -13.79 -18.56
C THR A 199 1.99 -13.52 -20.04
N VAL A 200 2.44 -14.43 -20.91
CA VAL A 200 2.20 -14.34 -22.35
C VAL A 200 0.83 -14.93 -22.64
N MET A 201 -0.02 -14.11 -23.28
CA MET A 201 -1.39 -14.46 -23.66
C MET A 201 -1.59 -14.39 -25.17
N PRO A 202 -2.38 -15.29 -25.79
CA PRO A 202 -2.83 -15.08 -27.17
C PRO A 202 -3.56 -13.74 -27.33
N GLU A 203 -3.39 -13.11 -28.50
CA GLU A 203 -4.01 -11.80 -28.77
C GLU A 203 -5.53 -11.84 -28.67
N GLU A 204 -6.15 -12.93 -29.07
CA GLU A 204 -7.60 -13.17 -28.98
C GLU A 204 -8.12 -13.36 -27.56
N GLU A 205 -7.25 -13.73 -26.61
CA GLU A 205 -7.62 -14.04 -25.22
C GLU A 205 -7.23 -12.95 -24.23
N ILE A 206 -6.28 -12.09 -24.58
CA ILE A 206 -5.69 -11.12 -23.62
C ILE A 206 -6.72 -10.15 -23.05
N ALA A 207 -7.81 -9.84 -23.78
CA ALA A 207 -8.88 -8.98 -23.30
C ALA A 207 -9.66 -9.61 -22.14
N HIS A 208 -9.74 -10.94 -22.03
CA HIS A 208 -10.38 -11.61 -20.89
C HIS A 208 -9.71 -11.30 -19.56
N CYS A 209 -8.39 -11.02 -19.56
CA CYS A 209 -7.71 -10.59 -18.37
C CYS A 209 -8.28 -9.28 -17.79
N ILE A 210 -8.85 -8.42 -18.65
CA ILE A 210 -9.53 -7.20 -18.21
C ILE A 210 -10.89 -7.56 -17.58
N GLU A 211 -11.63 -8.51 -18.17
CA GLU A 211 -12.94 -8.94 -17.67
C GLU A 211 -12.82 -9.57 -16.28
N GLU A 212 -11.77 -10.32 -16.04
CA GLU A 212 -11.47 -10.99 -14.75
C GLU A 212 -10.82 -10.08 -13.72
N ALA A 213 -10.35 -8.88 -14.09
CA ALA A 213 -9.66 -7.99 -13.17
C ALA A 213 -10.59 -7.55 -12.01
N PRO A 214 -10.10 -7.40 -10.78
CA PRO A 214 -10.88 -6.84 -9.67
C PRO A 214 -11.45 -5.46 -9.99
N ALA A 215 -12.58 -5.11 -9.38
CA ALA A 215 -13.24 -3.82 -9.61
C ALA A 215 -12.36 -2.60 -9.25
N ASP A 216 -11.46 -2.76 -8.27
CA ASP A 216 -10.50 -1.75 -7.82
C ASP A 216 -9.19 -1.78 -8.62
N ALA A 217 -9.09 -2.59 -9.69
CA ALA A 217 -7.90 -2.68 -10.52
C ALA A 217 -7.67 -1.39 -11.32
N ALA A 218 -6.39 -1.05 -11.49
CA ALA A 218 -5.94 -0.06 -12.45
C ALA A 218 -5.46 -0.78 -13.72
N ILE A 219 -6.02 -0.43 -14.86
CA ILE A 219 -5.66 -0.97 -16.19
C ILE A 219 -4.68 -0.01 -16.84
N ALA A 220 -3.48 -0.47 -17.16
CA ALA A 220 -2.44 0.31 -17.85
C ALA A 220 -2.06 -0.34 -19.16
N ILE A 221 -2.34 0.35 -20.29
CA ILE A 221 -2.20 -0.16 -21.65
C ILE A 221 -1.01 0.52 -22.33
N LEU A 222 0.05 -0.26 -22.58
CA LEU A 222 1.32 0.19 -23.13
C LEU A 222 1.89 -0.83 -24.14
N THR A 223 1.03 -1.44 -24.97
CA THR A 223 1.49 -2.46 -25.91
C THR A 223 2.33 -1.86 -27.05
N HIS A 224 2.94 -2.72 -27.84
CA HIS A 224 3.69 -2.33 -29.01
C HIS A 224 2.81 -2.11 -30.25
N ASP A 225 1.54 -2.52 -30.19
CA ASP A 225 0.61 -2.56 -31.30
C ASP A 225 -0.60 -1.65 -31.07
N HIS A 226 -0.90 -0.78 -32.04
CA HIS A 226 -2.02 0.17 -31.93
C HIS A 226 -3.41 -0.48 -32.03
N PRO A 227 -3.67 -1.45 -32.91
CA PRO A 227 -4.91 -2.23 -32.91
C PRO A 227 -5.17 -2.91 -31.56
N LEU A 228 -4.16 -3.55 -31.00
CA LEU A 228 -4.27 -4.20 -29.69
C LEU A 228 -4.54 -3.19 -28.57
N ASP A 229 -3.82 -2.06 -28.54
CA ASP A 229 -4.09 -0.96 -27.60
C ASP A 229 -5.54 -0.48 -27.68
N TYR A 230 -6.08 -0.39 -28.91
CA TYR A 230 -7.48 -0.01 -29.12
C TYR A 230 -8.45 -1.05 -28.57
N HIS A 231 -8.22 -2.31 -28.87
CA HIS A 231 -9.06 -3.43 -28.44
C HIS A 231 -9.10 -3.52 -26.90
N LEU A 232 -7.94 -3.44 -26.24
CA LEU A 232 -7.85 -3.44 -24.78
C LEU A 232 -8.51 -2.21 -24.16
N THR A 233 -8.36 -1.03 -24.78
CA THR A 233 -9.01 0.20 -24.30
C THR A 233 -10.53 0.09 -24.41
N LEU A 234 -11.04 -0.44 -25.51
CA LEU A 234 -12.47 -0.69 -25.69
C LEU A 234 -13.01 -1.65 -24.64
N ALA A 235 -12.34 -2.78 -24.42
CA ALA A 235 -12.73 -3.77 -23.40
C ALA A 235 -12.74 -3.14 -21.99
N ALA A 236 -11.71 -2.36 -21.63
CA ALA A 236 -11.61 -1.71 -20.34
C ALA A 236 -12.69 -0.65 -20.08
N LEU A 237 -13.07 0.11 -21.12
CA LEU A 237 -14.11 1.15 -21.01
C LEU A 237 -15.53 0.59 -21.08
N SER A 238 -15.73 -0.57 -21.71
CA SER A 238 -17.01 -1.28 -21.76
C SER A 238 -17.35 -1.97 -20.44
N ARG A 239 -16.36 -2.12 -19.57
CA ARG A 239 -16.52 -2.74 -18.24
C ARG A 239 -16.85 -1.70 -17.18
N ASP A 240 -17.76 -2.05 -16.27
CA ASP A 240 -18.08 -1.26 -15.07
C ASP A 240 -18.19 -2.20 -13.85
N PRO A 241 -17.57 -1.86 -12.72
CA PRO A 241 -16.67 -0.74 -12.47
C PRO A 241 -15.20 -1.05 -12.79
N VAL A 242 -14.41 -0.02 -13.16
CA VAL A 242 -12.94 -0.05 -13.21
C VAL A 242 -12.41 1.20 -12.52
N ALA A 243 -11.44 1.03 -11.63
CA ALA A 243 -10.91 2.16 -10.86
C ALA A 243 -10.11 3.17 -11.72
N PHE A 244 -9.46 2.68 -12.78
CA PHE A 244 -8.61 3.51 -13.64
C PHE A 244 -8.32 2.82 -14.97
N VAL A 245 -8.39 3.57 -16.06
CA VAL A 245 -7.94 3.13 -17.39
C VAL A 245 -6.93 4.13 -17.93
N GLY A 246 -5.68 3.71 -18.07
CA GLY A 246 -4.58 4.52 -18.59
C GLY A 246 -4.03 3.99 -19.90
N LEU A 247 -3.82 4.86 -20.88
CA LEU A 247 -3.29 4.51 -22.18
C LEU A 247 -2.05 5.38 -22.51
N ILE A 248 -0.97 4.72 -22.93
CA ILE A 248 0.18 5.44 -23.49
C ILE A 248 -0.11 5.88 -24.93
N GLY A 249 0.24 7.11 -25.26
CA GLY A 249 0.09 7.56 -26.63
C GLY A 249 0.35 9.03 -26.84
N SER A 250 0.61 9.39 -28.10
CA SER A 250 0.70 10.79 -28.57
C SER A 250 -0.69 11.42 -28.64
N SER A 251 -0.75 12.75 -28.64
CA SER A 251 -2.00 13.51 -28.81
C SER A 251 -2.79 13.09 -30.04
N THR A 252 -2.11 12.79 -31.13
CA THR A 252 -2.72 12.33 -32.40
C THR A 252 -3.38 10.94 -32.24
N LYS A 253 -2.69 9.98 -31.59
CA LYS A 253 -3.26 8.65 -31.31
C LYS A 253 -4.49 8.78 -30.44
N ILE A 254 -4.42 9.60 -29.41
CA ILE A 254 -5.51 9.85 -28.47
C ILE A 254 -6.75 10.40 -29.15
N ALA A 255 -6.60 11.42 -29.98
CA ALA A 255 -7.73 12.01 -30.73
C ALA A 255 -8.44 10.97 -31.62
N ARG A 256 -7.65 10.15 -32.34
CA ARG A 256 -8.17 9.07 -33.17
C ARG A 256 -8.92 8.00 -32.34
N PHE A 257 -8.36 7.59 -31.21
CA PHE A 257 -8.98 6.59 -30.34
C PHE A 257 -10.28 7.10 -29.76
N ARG A 258 -10.33 8.32 -29.22
CA ARG A 258 -11.56 8.91 -28.70
C ARG A 258 -12.66 8.99 -29.75
N SER A 259 -12.35 9.42 -30.98
CA SER A 259 -13.32 9.48 -32.07
C SER A 259 -13.87 8.11 -32.42
N ARG A 260 -13.02 7.08 -32.50
CA ARG A 260 -13.43 5.72 -32.84
C ARG A 260 -14.20 5.06 -31.70
N LEU A 261 -13.79 5.22 -30.44
CA LEU A 261 -14.50 4.69 -29.27
C LEU A 261 -15.94 5.24 -29.19
N LYS A 262 -16.15 6.53 -29.51
CA LYS A 262 -17.49 7.11 -29.62
C LYS A 262 -18.32 6.46 -30.75
N ALA A 263 -17.68 6.23 -31.90
CA ALA A 263 -18.34 5.57 -33.00
C ALA A 263 -18.73 4.10 -32.71
N ASP A 264 -17.94 3.44 -31.89
CA ASP A 264 -18.15 2.07 -31.39
C ASP A 264 -19.12 2.01 -30.19
N GLY A 265 -19.74 3.13 -29.79
CA GLY A 265 -20.80 3.19 -28.79
C GLY A 265 -20.33 3.43 -27.33
N ILE A 266 -19.08 3.78 -27.13
CA ILE A 266 -18.60 4.16 -25.78
C ILE A 266 -19.13 5.55 -25.43
N GLU A 267 -19.88 5.62 -24.33
CA GLU A 267 -20.50 6.84 -23.85
C GLU A 267 -19.47 7.83 -23.28
N GLU A 268 -19.84 9.12 -23.26
CA GLU A 268 -18.95 10.20 -22.80
C GLU A 268 -18.48 10.01 -21.36
N GLU A 269 -19.33 9.46 -20.49
CA GLU A 269 -18.99 9.16 -19.10
C GLU A 269 -17.90 8.09 -19.01
N ALA A 270 -17.99 7.02 -19.79
CA ALA A 270 -16.96 5.99 -19.88
C ALA A 270 -15.66 6.55 -20.48
N LEU A 271 -15.75 7.41 -21.51
CA LEU A 271 -14.60 8.07 -22.11
C LEU A 271 -13.90 9.05 -21.13
N ALA A 272 -14.63 9.63 -20.19
CA ALA A 272 -14.05 10.50 -19.16
C ALA A 272 -13.14 9.72 -18.19
N ARG A 273 -13.33 8.40 -18.06
CA ARG A 273 -12.46 7.52 -17.25
C ARG A 273 -11.12 7.23 -17.92
N LEU A 274 -10.98 7.45 -19.23
CA LEU A 274 -9.74 7.22 -19.95
C LEU A 274 -8.71 8.32 -19.66
N THR A 275 -7.69 7.97 -18.93
CA THR A 275 -6.52 8.82 -18.72
C THR A 275 -5.50 8.61 -19.82
N THR A 276 -5.27 9.64 -20.61
CA THR A 276 -4.35 9.57 -21.74
C THR A 276 -3.82 10.96 -22.11
N PRO A 277 -2.50 11.18 -22.24
CA PRO A 277 -1.46 10.18 -22.00
C PRO A 277 -1.43 9.75 -20.51
N ILE A 278 -1.07 8.47 -20.27
CA ILE A 278 -0.84 7.96 -18.93
C ILE A 278 0.40 8.61 -18.32
N GLY A 279 0.35 8.91 -17.03
CA GLY A 279 1.43 9.55 -16.26
C GLY A 279 1.02 10.91 -15.71
N VAL A 280 1.72 11.36 -14.65
CA VAL A 280 1.43 12.67 -14.01
C VAL A 280 1.84 13.81 -14.92
N LEU A 281 0.98 14.78 -15.06
CA LEU A 281 1.28 16.00 -15.81
C LEU A 281 2.45 16.77 -15.17
N GLY A 282 3.32 17.32 -16.01
CA GLY A 282 4.49 18.12 -15.57
C GLY A 282 5.79 17.34 -15.43
N VAL A 283 5.77 16.01 -15.48
CA VAL A 283 6.99 15.21 -15.62
C VAL A 283 7.40 15.21 -17.09
N VAL A 284 8.56 15.77 -17.39
CA VAL A 284 9.09 15.92 -18.77
C VAL A 284 10.20 14.91 -18.99
N GLY A 285 10.07 14.07 -20.02
CA GLY A 285 11.06 13.08 -20.44
C GLY A 285 10.41 12.01 -21.31
N LYS A 286 11.21 11.35 -22.12
CA LYS A 286 10.79 10.22 -22.97
C LYS A 286 11.48 8.92 -22.59
N GLU A 287 12.40 9.00 -21.64
CA GLU A 287 13.14 7.86 -21.11
C GLU A 287 12.16 6.92 -20.39
N PRO A 288 12.28 5.60 -20.59
CA PRO A 288 11.36 4.61 -19.98
C PRO A 288 11.20 4.77 -18.46
N ASP A 289 12.28 5.06 -17.74
CA ASP A 289 12.26 5.24 -16.29
C ASP A 289 11.51 6.51 -15.87
N VAL A 290 11.65 7.61 -16.61
CA VAL A 290 10.93 8.86 -16.33
C VAL A 290 9.42 8.68 -16.53
N ILE A 291 9.04 8.01 -17.63
CA ILE A 291 7.63 7.67 -17.88
C ILE A 291 7.10 6.74 -16.78
N ALA A 292 7.86 5.73 -16.41
CA ALA A 292 7.46 4.77 -15.35
C ALA A 292 7.21 5.47 -14.02
N ILE A 293 8.08 6.37 -13.59
CA ILE A 293 7.89 7.15 -12.34
C ILE A 293 6.63 8.01 -12.43
N ALA A 294 6.37 8.65 -13.57
CA ALA A 294 5.16 9.45 -13.77
C ALA A 294 3.88 8.59 -13.68
N VAL A 295 3.89 7.40 -14.30
CA VAL A 295 2.78 6.44 -14.23
C VAL A 295 2.57 5.94 -12.80
N LEU A 296 3.62 5.53 -12.11
CA LEU A 296 3.53 5.04 -10.74
C LEU A 296 3.04 6.13 -9.77
N ALA A 297 3.52 7.36 -9.92
CA ALA A 297 3.01 8.50 -9.14
C ALA A 297 1.51 8.72 -9.35
N GLN A 298 1.02 8.59 -10.59
CA GLN A 298 -0.41 8.69 -10.89
C GLN A 298 -1.21 7.54 -10.26
N LEU A 299 -0.74 6.30 -10.36
CA LEU A 299 -1.38 5.15 -9.75
C LEU A 299 -1.46 5.25 -8.22
N LEU A 300 -0.43 5.83 -7.59
CA LEU A 300 -0.42 6.08 -6.15
C LEU A 300 -1.42 7.16 -5.71
N GLN A 301 -1.77 8.11 -6.57
CA GLN A 301 -2.80 9.12 -6.29
C GLN A 301 -4.21 8.53 -6.22
N LEU A 302 -4.46 7.39 -6.86
CA LEU A 302 -5.75 6.69 -6.81
C LEU A 302 -6.08 6.12 -5.40
N ARG A 303 -5.16 6.15 -4.45
CA ARG A 303 -5.30 5.53 -3.12
C ARG A 303 -6.20 6.31 -2.15
N GLY A 304 -6.68 7.46 -2.52
CA GLY A 304 -7.52 8.32 -1.67
C GLY A 304 -8.96 8.48 -2.15
N GLN A 305 -9.35 7.71 -3.15
CA GLN A 305 -10.71 7.78 -3.72
C GLN A 305 -11.55 6.56 -3.36
#